data_7ffd5ad605d12854e123728b5e09af70
#
_entry.id   7ffd5ad605d12854e123728b5e09af70
#
_cell.length_a   1.000
_cell.length_b   1.000
_cell.length_c   1.000
_cell.angle_alpha   90.00
_cell.angle_beta   90.00
_cell.angle_gamma   90.00
#
_symmetry.space_group_name_H-M   'P 1'
#
loop_
_entity.id
_entity.type
_entity.pdbx_description
1 polymer ?
#
loop_
_entity_poly.entity_id
_entity_poly.type
_entity_poly.pdbx_seq_one_letter_code
_entity_poly.pdbx_strand_id
1 'polypeptide(L)'
;MDLPCLPWQDHVARKWAGLEPEFRERFKSLLEIEDIFESALSVTNKDDAERLRRISAEGHDDTRKGAAEASACRERGNASFKRGEYAEAALHYSQGVCLSPQSSEQLSLCYANRSAALYHLQHYQDALEDVSDAEKSGYPPALAHKLAARRAQCRARLPSSSVAAEPDDRSGTSPKVAVRFSPEKGRHMVATEAIAAGEVILSERPFGSVLVASDGAFGTERRHCHACLKPARRLVPCAGCSYARYCGARCRDGAWEEHHRWECPLGARLSAAGVLSHLALRVALKAGVANAGGAAYRGVWDLLHHVERHAASMRFLCAVTAATLRLALGETATSPVGRAEDAGGRLLGVAMLRHALQLRCNAQAVVTLQQPGLSDAHVQSVEERRVATAVFPTLSLINHSCRPNTSLSFGAGGAVTLRAARSLRPGQEVAHCYGPHSSRMVTGERRRLLQEQYFFLCRCEACQEDRSPDEESGLLCARCDASLLSKVISCHWSGRQSVEVPAFDQQRPRHPKAHEGPVASQSQETKLTDR
;
A
#
# COMPACT_ATOMS: atom_id res chain seq x y z
N MET A 1 8.14 -3.24 4.01
CA MET A 1 6.81 -3.28 4.66
C MET A 1 5.78 -4.18 3.96
N ASP A 2 6.11 -4.74 2.81
CA ASP A 2 5.18 -5.65 2.12
C ASP A 2 5.14 -7.05 2.73
N LEU A 3 6.26 -7.48 3.29
CA LEU A 3 6.38 -8.74 4.05
C LEU A 3 5.83 -8.58 5.47
N PRO A 4 5.62 -9.68 6.19
CA PRO A 4 5.29 -9.67 7.61
C PRO A 4 6.28 -8.80 8.41
N CYS A 5 5.84 -8.28 9.56
CA CYS A 5 6.70 -7.47 10.42
C CYS A 5 7.92 -8.28 10.92
N LEU A 6 9.02 -7.60 11.24
CA LEU A 6 10.26 -8.26 11.66
C LEU A 6 10.08 -9.23 12.84
N PRO A 7 9.34 -8.89 13.93
CA PRO A 7 9.13 -9.83 15.03
C PRO A 7 8.44 -11.14 14.61
N TRP A 8 7.58 -11.10 13.58
CA TRP A 8 6.96 -12.29 13.02
C TRP A 8 7.92 -13.07 12.14
N GLN A 9 8.71 -12.39 11.31
CA GLN A 9 9.77 -13.03 10.52
C GLN A 9 10.77 -13.75 11.42
N ASP A 10 11.20 -13.12 12.51
CA ASP A 10 12.11 -13.73 13.49
C ASP A 10 11.49 -14.94 14.20
N HIS A 11 10.19 -14.91 14.51
CA HIS A 11 9.48 -16.04 15.06
C HIS A 11 9.49 -17.23 14.09
N VAL A 12 9.13 -17.00 12.82
CA VAL A 12 9.12 -18.05 11.79
C VAL A 12 10.53 -18.56 11.48
N ALA A 13 11.55 -17.69 11.48
CA ALA A 13 12.93 -18.08 11.29
C ALA A 13 13.44 -18.99 12.42
N ARG A 14 13.12 -18.67 13.68
CA ARG A 14 13.43 -19.55 14.83
C ARG A 14 12.71 -20.88 14.74
N LYS A 15 11.42 -20.86 14.34
CA LYS A 15 10.65 -22.09 14.10
C LYS A 15 11.34 -22.95 13.04
N TRP A 16 11.73 -22.36 11.90
CA TRP A 16 12.48 -23.05 10.86
C TRP A 16 13.79 -23.67 11.36
N ALA A 17 14.56 -22.91 12.14
CA ALA A 17 15.83 -23.37 12.69
C ALA A 17 15.66 -24.55 13.68
N GLY A 18 14.56 -24.59 14.43
CA GLY A 18 14.23 -25.65 15.39
C GLY A 18 13.60 -26.90 14.79
N LEU A 19 13.31 -26.93 13.49
CA LEU A 19 12.79 -28.14 12.82
C LEU A 19 13.90 -29.16 12.57
N GLU A 20 13.52 -30.43 12.58
CA GLU A 20 14.45 -31.55 12.27
C GLU A 20 15.09 -31.36 10.89
N PRO A 21 16.38 -31.72 10.74
CA PRO A 21 17.09 -31.60 9.47
C PRO A 21 16.37 -32.26 8.30
N GLU A 22 15.82 -33.45 8.53
CA GLU A 22 15.08 -34.24 7.52
C GLU A 22 13.83 -33.53 7.04
N PHE A 23 13.10 -32.86 7.97
CA PHE A 23 11.94 -32.05 7.60
C PHE A 23 12.37 -30.88 6.71
N ARG A 24 13.44 -30.16 7.08
CA ARG A 24 13.94 -29.02 6.32
C ARG A 24 14.39 -29.40 4.92
N GLU A 25 15.11 -30.55 4.76
CA GLU A 25 15.54 -31.03 3.45
C GLU A 25 14.33 -31.42 2.60
N ARG A 26 13.37 -32.14 3.15
CA ARG A 26 12.14 -32.49 2.45
C ARG A 26 11.38 -31.22 2.04
N PHE A 27 11.21 -30.24 2.93
CA PHE A 27 10.53 -28.98 2.61
C PHE A 27 11.22 -28.20 1.48
N LYS A 28 12.55 -28.22 1.43
CA LYS A 28 13.31 -27.55 0.35
C LYS A 28 13.01 -28.14 -1.02
N SER A 29 12.71 -29.43 -1.11
CA SER A 29 12.41 -30.11 -2.38
C SER A 29 10.96 -29.95 -2.83
N LEU A 30 10.04 -29.47 -1.98
CA LEU A 30 8.64 -29.27 -2.34
C LEU A 30 8.48 -28.13 -3.34
N LEU A 31 7.74 -28.35 -4.41
CA LEU A 31 7.43 -27.38 -5.45
C LEU A 31 5.92 -27.23 -5.71
N GLU A 32 5.11 -28.17 -5.22
CA GLU A 32 3.66 -28.05 -5.29
C GLU A 32 3.14 -27.21 -4.14
N ILE A 33 2.28 -26.24 -4.44
CA ILE A 33 1.76 -25.27 -3.46
C ILE A 33 1.00 -25.98 -2.34
N GLU A 34 0.23 -26.99 -2.69
CA GLU A 34 -0.54 -27.84 -1.79
C GLU A 34 0.38 -28.55 -0.78
N ASP A 35 1.44 -29.19 -1.26
CA ASP A 35 2.39 -29.93 -0.41
C ASP A 35 3.18 -28.99 0.52
N ILE A 36 3.56 -27.81 0.01
CA ILE A 36 4.22 -26.78 0.81
C ILE A 36 3.28 -26.30 1.91
N PHE A 37 2.02 -26.04 1.60
CA PHE A 37 1.03 -25.61 2.58
C PHE A 37 0.77 -26.68 3.64
N GLU A 38 0.51 -27.92 3.25
CA GLU A 38 0.29 -29.05 4.17
C GLU A 38 1.50 -29.28 5.09
N SER A 39 2.69 -29.23 4.53
CA SER A 39 3.93 -29.36 5.30
C SER A 39 4.07 -28.21 6.34
N ALA A 40 3.75 -26.99 5.97
CA ALA A 40 3.76 -25.85 6.91
C ALA A 40 2.64 -25.96 7.95
N LEU A 41 1.45 -26.41 7.55
CA LEU A 41 0.30 -26.57 8.44
C LEU A 41 0.60 -27.63 9.53
N SER A 42 1.31 -28.72 9.19
CA SER A 42 1.68 -29.77 10.16
C SER A 42 2.57 -29.27 11.30
N VAL A 43 3.28 -28.17 11.10
CA VAL A 43 4.15 -27.56 12.12
C VAL A 43 3.61 -26.25 12.70
N THR A 44 2.44 -25.80 12.23
CA THR A 44 1.78 -24.57 12.70
C THR A 44 0.71 -24.92 13.73
N ASN A 45 0.67 -24.21 14.83
CA ASN A 45 -0.22 -24.49 15.95
C ASN A 45 -0.88 -23.20 16.50
N LYS A 46 -1.68 -23.35 17.57
CA LYS A 46 -2.35 -22.22 18.24
C LYS A 46 -1.37 -21.22 18.86
N ASP A 47 -0.18 -21.64 19.26
CA ASP A 47 0.82 -20.73 19.83
C ASP A 47 1.34 -19.75 18.77
N ASP A 48 1.40 -20.16 17.51
CA ASP A 48 1.74 -19.27 16.39
C ASP A 48 0.65 -18.19 16.20
N ALA A 49 -0.62 -18.59 16.25
CA ALA A 49 -1.73 -17.64 16.16
C ALA A 49 -1.76 -16.66 17.34
N GLU A 50 -1.50 -17.14 18.54
CA GLU A 50 -1.39 -16.31 19.75
C GLU A 50 -0.15 -15.41 19.70
N ARG A 51 0.98 -15.90 19.17
CA ARG A 51 2.18 -15.09 18.99
C ARG A 51 1.96 -13.96 18.01
N LEU A 52 1.31 -14.23 16.86
CA LEU A 52 0.94 -13.19 15.90
C LEU A 52 0.00 -12.15 16.53
N ARG A 53 -0.95 -12.60 17.38
CA ARG A 53 -1.84 -11.72 18.12
C ARG A 53 -1.09 -10.79 19.10
N ARG A 54 -0.11 -11.31 19.84
CA ARG A 54 0.72 -10.51 20.78
C ARG A 54 1.56 -9.50 20.03
N ILE A 55 2.26 -9.91 18.98
CA ILE A 55 3.07 -9.01 18.14
C ILE A 55 2.20 -7.85 17.61
N SER A 56 0.98 -8.15 17.18
CA SER A 56 0.08 -7.13 16.67
C SER A 56 -0.42 -6.15 17.77
N ALA A 57 -0.52 -6.61 19.01
CA ALA A 57 -0.93 -5.77 20.13
C ALA A 57 0.21 -4.85 20.62
N GLU A 58 1.47 -5.31 20.54
CA GLU A 58 2.65 -4.53 20.92
C GLU A 58 2.93 -3.36 19.96
N GLY A 59 2.53 -3.48 18.70
CA GLY A 59 2.83 -2.50 17.64
C GLY A 59 1.69 -1.52 17.29
N HIS A 60 0.49 -1.73 17.79
CA HIS A 60 -0.69 -0.94 17.42
C HIS A 60 -1.58 -0.72 18.63
N ASP A 61 -2.16 0.48 18.73
CA ASP A 61 -3.31 0.74 19.61
C ASP A 61 -4.34 -0.39 19.45
N ASP A 62 -4.84 -0.88 20.57
CA ASP A 62 -5.84 -1.95 20.62
C ASP A 62 -6.93 -1.69 19.56
N THR A 63 -7.09 -2.62 18.63
CA THR A 63 -8.08 -2.50 17.55
C THR A 63 -9.51 -2.72 18.05
N ARG A 64 -9.69 -2.94 19.36
CA ARG A 64 -11.00 -2.99 20.00
C ARG A 64 -11.56 -1.60 20.21
N LYS A 65 -12.88 -1.52 20.15
CA LYS A 65 -13.58 -0.28 20.48
C LYS A 65 -13.57 -0.07 22.00
N GLY A 66 -13.15 1.15 22.42
CA GLY A 66 -13.05 1.55 23.81
C GLY A 66 -13.59 2.97 24.02
N ALA A 67 -14.41 3.17 25.06
CA ALA A 67 -14.99 4.48 25.34
C ALA A 67 -13.93 5.49 25.85
N ALA A 68 -12.94 5.01 26.61
CA ALA A 68 -11.86 5.83 27.16
C ALA A 68 -10.95 6.35 26.04
N GLU A 69 -10.52 5.49 25.12
CA GLU A 69 -9.69 5.80 23.97
C GLU A 69 -10.42 6.76 23.01
N ALA A 70 -11.72 6.53 22.80
CA ALA A 70 -12.55 7.42 22.01
C ALA A 70 -12.67 8.81 22.65
N SER A 71 -12.83 8.89 24.00
CA SER A 71 -12.85 10.16 24.73
C SER A 71 -11.53 10.90 24.60
N ALA A 72 -10.41 10.22 24.79
CA ALA A 72 -9.08 10.81 24.64
C ALA A 72 -8.87 11.38 23.22
N CYS A 73 -9.34 10.68 22.18
CA CYS A 73 -9.32 11.20 20.81
C CYS A 73 -10.19 12.45 20.65
N ARG A 74 -11.41 12.45 21.21
CA ARG A 74 -12.29 13.61 21.17
C ARG A 74 -11.69 14.81 21.87
N GLU A 75 -11.02 14.63 23.00
CA GLU A 75 -10.36 15.70 23.75
C GLU A 75 -9.19 16.29 22.97
N ARG A 76 -8.36 15.47 22.32
CA ARG A 76 -7.31 15.97 21.39
C ARG A 76 -7.94 16.78 20.25
N GLY A 77 -9.03 16.29 19.67
CA GLY A 77 -9.76 17.01 18.65
C GLY A 77 -10.32 18.35 19.14
N ASN A 78 -10.81 18.42 20.37
CA ASN A 78 -11.27 19.68 20.99
C ASN A 78 -10.11 20.66 21.17
N ALA A 79 -8.92 20.20 21.53
CA ALA A 79 -7.73 21.03 21.65
C ALA A 79 -7.32 21.63 20.29
N SER A 80 -7.24 20.80 19.23
CA SER A 80 -6.94 21.28 17.87
C SER A 80 -8.03 22.22 17.35
N PHE A 81 -9.30 21.93 17.62
CA PHE A 81 -10.42 22.79 17.24
C PHE A 81 -10.32 24.19 17.87
N LYS A 82 -9.97 24.28 19.16
CA LYS A 82 -9.77 25.56 19.87
C LYS A 82 -8.62 26.39 19.28
N ARG A 83 -7.60 25.73 18.69
CA ARG A 83 -6.49 26.43 18.00
C ARG A 83 -6.83 26.81 16.55
N GLY A 84 -8.03 26.47 16.05
CA GLY A 84 -8.43 26.73 14.67
C GLY A 84 -7.90 25.67 13.68
N GLU A 85 -7.27 24.61 14.14
CA GLU A 85 -6.70 23.52 13.34
C GLU A 85 -7.79 22.50 12.96
N TYR A 86 -8.76 22.95 12.17
CA TYR A 86 -9.99 22.19 11.91
C TYR A 86 -9.74 20.88 11.16
N ALA A 87 -8.72 20.82 10.30
CA ALA A 87 -8.36 19.58 9.57
C ALA A 87 -7.82 18.52 10.53
N GLU A 88 -6.97 18.90 11.47
CA GLU A 88 -6.44 18.01 12.50
C GLU A 88 -7.52 17.59 13.48
N ALA A 89 -8.37 18.54 13.91
CA ALA A 89 -9.52 18.25 14.76
C ALA A 89 -10.44 17.18 14.13
N ALA A 90 -10.77 17.32 12.84
CA ALA A 90 -11.58 16.35 12.11
C ALA A 90 -10.94 14.93 12.08
N LEU A 91 -9.61 14.84 11.97
CA LEU A 91 -8.89 13.55 12.01
C LEU A 91 -8.95 12.92 13.41
N HIS A 92 -8.74 13.71 14.47
CA HIS A 92 -8.87 13.22 15.85
C HIS A 92 -10.30 12.76 16.16
N TYR A 93 -11.31 13.53 15.74
CA TYR A 93 -12.71 13.10 15.90
C TYR A 93 -13.02 11.85 15.08
N SER A 94 -12.45 11.70 13.89
CA SER A 94 -12.60 10.49 13.07
C SER A 94 -12.01 9.25 13.77
N GLN A 95 -10.89 9.39 14.48
CA GLN A 95 -10.36 8.33 15.32
C GLN A 95 -11.30 8.01 16.48
N GLY A 96 -11.85 9.04 17.16
CA GLY A 96 -12.84 8.88 18.20
C GLY A 96 -14.07 8.13 17.71
N VAL A 97 -14.59 8.46 16.52
CA VAL A 97 -15.70 7.74 15.87
C VAL A 97 -15.36 6.26 15.64
N CYS A 98 -14.13 5.96 15.18
CA CYS A 98 -13.72 4.57 14.92
C CYS A 98 -13.55 3.75 16.20
N LEU A 99 -13.08 4.36 17.28
CA LEU A 99 -12.85 3.69 18.58
C LEU A 99 -14.12 3.59 19.44
N SER A 100 -15.11 4.43 19.19
CA SER A 100 -16.34 4.42 19.99
C SER A 100 -17.13 3.12 19.85
N PRO A 101 -17.60 2.54 20.96
CA PRO A 101 -18.59 1.48 20.90
C PRO A 101 -19.88 1.93 20.19
N GLN A 102 -20.57 1.00 19.55
CA GLN A 102 -21.84 1.29 18.88
C GLN A 102 -22.87 1.83 19.87
N SER A 103 -23.68 2.76 19.42
CA SER A 103 -24.76 3.39 20.22
C SER A 103 -24.31 4.00 21.55
N SER A 104 -23.02 4.38 21.66
CA SER A 104 -22.52 5.08 22.84
C SER A 104 -22.69 6.59 22.70
N GLU A 105 -22.90 7.27 23.83
CA GLU A 105 -22.93 8.74 23.86
C GLU A 105 -21.64 9.31 23.26
N GLN A 106 -20.49 8.68 23.54
CA GLN A 106 -19.19 9.09 23.02
C GLN A 106 -19.15 9.09 21.50
N LEU A 107 -19.78 8.10 20.83
CA LEU A 107 -19.89 8.04 19.38
C LEU A 107 -20.65 9.26 18.84
N SER A 108 -21.81 9.56 19.45
CA SER A 108 -22.65 10.70 19.05
C SER A 108 -21.92 12.04 19.21
N LEU A 109 -21.18 12.21 20.31
CA LEU A 109 -20.37 13.41 20.57
C LEU A 109 -19.22 13.56 19.57
N CYS A 110 -18.57 12.46 19.20
CA CYS A 110 -17.49 12.50 18.18
C CYS A 110 -18.04 12.93 16.81
N TYR A 111 -19.19 12.40 16.38
CA TYR A 111 -19.84 12.83 15.16
C TYR A 111 -20.23 14.32 15.21
N ALA A 112 -20.87 14.75 16.30
CA ALA A 112 -21.27 16.14 16.48
C ALA A 112 -20.09 17.10 16.42
N ASN A 113 -18.96 16.75 17.06
CA ASN A 113 -17.76 17.58 17.04
C ASN A 113 -17.08 17.57 15.66
N ARG A 114 -17.03 16.40 14.97
CA ARG A 114 -16.51 16.32 13.62
C ARG A 114 -17.32 17.15 12.65
N SER A 115 -18.65 17.15 12.78
CA SER A 115 -19.51 18.01 11.96
C SER A 115 -19.18 19.50 12.10
N ALA A 116 -18.73 19.94 13.30
CA ALA A 116 -18.27 21.31 13.49
C ALA A 116 -16.98 21.62 12.72
N ALA A 117 -16.01 20.73 12.84
CA ALA A 117 -14.74 20.87 12.12
C ALA A 117 -14.95 20.85 10.59
N LEU A 118 -15.76 19.92 10.08
CA LEU A 118 -16.11 19.83 8.66
C LEU A 118 -16.84 21.08 8.15
N TYR A 119 -17.70 21.69 8.97
CA TYR A 119 -18.34 22.96 8.62
C TYR A 119 -17.32 24.08 8.41
N HIS A 120 -16.36 24.22 9.31
CA HIS A 120 -15.28 25.23 9.18
C HIS A 120 -14.38 24.96 7.97
N LEU A 121 -14.22 23.70 7.59
CA LEU A 121 -13.50 23.27 6.39
C LEU A 121 -14.33 23.42 5.10
N GLN A 122 -15.56 23.97 5.19
CA GLN A 122 -16.50 24.11 4.07
C GLN A 122 -16.99 22.79 3.45
N HIS A 123 -16.83 21.66 4.15
CA HIS A 123 -17.36 20.36 3.78
C HIS A 123 -18.79 20.18 4.28
N TYR A 124 -19.71 21.00 3.76
CA TYR A 124 -21.07 21.14 4.31
C TYR A 124 -21.89 19.87 4.17
N GLN A 125 -21.73 19.11 3.08
CA GLN A 125 -22.42 17.82 2.89
C GLN A 125 -21.96 16.78 3.92
N ASP A 126 -20.64 16.62 4.08
CA ASP A 126 -20.07 15.71 5.09
C ASP A 126 -20.51 16.09 6.51
N ALA A 127 -20.59 17.40 6.79
CA ALA A 127 -21.06 17.90 8.08
C ALA A 127 -22.53 17.56 8.32
N LEU A 128 -23.41 17.63 7.30
CA LEU A 128 -24.83 17.24 7.40
C LEU A 128 -24.99 15.73 7.68
N GLU A 129 -24.19 14.92 7.04
CA GLU A 129 -24.18 13.47 7.27
C GLU A 129 -23.75 13.14 8.69
N ASP A 130 -22.71 13.82 9.23
CA ASP A 130 -22.29 13.66 10.61
C ASP A 130 -23.34 14.16 11.63
N VAL A 131 -24.07 15.22 11.32
CA VAL A 131 -25.22 15.67 12.12
C VAL A 131 -26.28 14.56 12.19
N SER A 132 -26.61 13.93 11.05
CA SER A 132 -27.57 12.83 11.01
C SER A 132 -27.06 11.59 11.78
N ASP A 133 -25.78 11.26 11.66
CA ASP A 133 -25.19 10.12 12.35
C ASP A 133 -25.09 10.35 13.87
N ALA A 134 -24.84 11.59 14.31
CA ALA A 134 -24.88 11.95 15.72
C ALA A 134 -26.27 11.73 16.32
N GLU A 135 -27.32 12.16 15.63
CA GLU A 135 -28.71 11.97 16.07
C GLU A 135 -29.08 10.48 16.16
N LYS A 136 -28.75 9.70 15.13
CA LYS A 136 -28.98 8.24 15.12
C LYS A 136 -28.21 7.51 16.22
N SER A 137 -27.10 8.06 16.67
CA SER A 137 -26.24 7.49 17.71
C SER A 137 -26.62 7.94 19.13
N GLY A 138 -27.76 8.60 19.32
CA GLY A 138 -28.26 8.99 20.62
C GLY A 138 -27.62 10.26 21.19
N TYR A 139 -27.46 11.30 20.37
CA TYR A 139 -26.95 12.59 20.83
C TYR A 139 -27.82 13.18 21.95
N PRO A 140 -27.22 13.75 23.02
CA PRO A 140 -27.95 14.22 24.17
C PRO A 140 -29.03 15.26 23.80
N PRO A 141 -30.31 15.07 24.23
CA PRO A 141 -31.41 15.97 23.88
C PRO A 141 -31.17 17.43 24.31
N ALA A 142 -30.51 17.64 25.45
CA ALA A 142 -30.17 18.96 25.96
C ALA A 142 -29.26 19.75 24.99
N LEU A 143 -28.51 19.07 24.14
CA LEU A 143 -27.57 19.65 23.16
C LEU A 143 -28.13 19.65 21.72
N ALA A 144 -29.32 19.12 21.48
CA ALA A 144 -29.91 18.93 20.15
C ALA A 144 -30.00 20.25 19.35
N HIS A 145 -30.19 21.40 20.03
CA HIS A 145 -30.22 22.72 19.43
C HIS A 145 -28.93 23.04 18.65
N LYS A 146 -27.76 22.52 19.08
CA LYS A 146 -26.47 22.72 18.39
C LYS A 146 -26.43 22.01 17.03
N LEU A 147 -26.99 20.82 16.94
CA LEU A 147 -27.09 20.07 15.70
C LEU A 147 -28.09 20.70 14.74
N ALA A 148 -29.25 21.16 15.26
CA ALA A 148 -30.26 21.87 14.46
C ALA A 148 -29.70 23.15 13.85
N ALA A 149 -28.99 23.97 14.63
CA ALA A 149 -28.34 25.17 14.15
C ALA A 149 -27.30 24.86 13.05
N ARG A 150 -26.45 23.86 13.25
CA ARG A 150 -25.44 23.45 12.26
C ARG A 150 -26.08 22.93 10.98
N ARG A 151 -27.15 22.13 11.11
CA ARG A 151 -27.92 21.66 9.94
C ARG A 151 -28.44 22.84 9.11
N ALA A 152 -29.04 23.84 9.74
CA ALA A 152 -29.52 25.04 9.05
C ALA A 152 -28.37 25.80 8.36
N GLN A 153 -27.27 26.01 9.07
CA GLN A 153 -26.08 26.69 8.54
C GLN A 153 -25.47 25.96 7.33
N CYS A 154 -25.36 24.64 7.38
CA CYS A 154 -24.84 23.83 6.27
C CYS A 154 -25.78 23.89 5.06
N ARG A 155 -27.09 23.72 5.27
CA ARG A 155 -28.08 23.81 4.17
C ARG A 155 -28.07 25.15 3.46
N ALA A 156 -27.89 26.24 4.18
CA ALA A 156 -27.83 27.58 3.60
C ALA A 156 -26.59 27.82 2.71
N ARG A 157 -25.58 26.93 2.80
CA ARG A 157 -24.32 27.06 2.06
C ARG A 157 -24.13 26.00 0.98
N LEU A 158 -25.02 25.03 0.90
CA LEU A 158 -25.01 24.05 -0.18
C LEU A 158 -25.67 24.64 -1.43
N PRO A 159 -25.06 24.49 -2.63
CA PRO A 159 -25.68 24.88 -3.88
C PRO A 159 -26.95 24.03 -4.11
N SER A 160 -27.98 24.63 -4.71
CA SER A 160 -29.29 24.02 -4.93
C SER A 160 -29.29 22.79 -5.84
N SER A 161 -28.20 22.50 -6.53
CA SER A 161 -28.01 21.27 -7.33
C SER A 161 -26.52 20.91 -7.39
N SER A 162 -26.12 19.88 -6.69
CA SER A 162 -24.87 19.18 -6.96
C SER A 162 -25.22 17.81 -7.54
N VAL A 163 -25.27 17.74 -8.86
CA VAL A 163 -25.16 16.46 -9.55
C VAL A 163 -23.72 16.01 -9.35
N ALA A 164 -23.50 15.07 -8.45
CA ALA A 164 -22.21 14.40 -8.34
C ALA A 164 -21.95 13.74 -9.70
N ALA A 165 -20.90 14.18 -10.39
CA ALA A 165 -20.45 13.50 -11.59
C ALA A 165 -20.13 12.06 -11.21
N GLU A 166 -20.88 11.11 -11.78
CA GLU A 166 -20.54 9.69 -11.69
C GLU A 166 -19.11 9.53 -12.24
N PRO A 167 -18.23 8.80 -11.55
CA PRO A 167 -16.89 8.54 -12.08
C PRO A 167 -17.03 7.81 -13.42
N ASP A 168 -16.34 8.31 -14.44
CA ASP A 168 -16.25 7.68 -15.77
C ASP A 168 -15.73 6.24 -15.60
N ASP A 169 -16.63 5.26 -15.67
CA ASP A 169 -16.38 3.84 -15.40
C ASP A 169 -15.94 3.10 -16.68
N ARG A 170 -15.16 3.76 -17.53
CA ARG A 170 -14.58 3.13 -18.71
C ARG A 170 -13.41 2.23 -18.31
N SER A 171 -13.74 1.08 -17.70
CA SER A 171 -12.77 0.00 -17.52
C SER A 171 -12.71 -0.82 -18.82
N GLY A 172 -11.50 -1.07 -19.32
CA GLY A 172 -11.30 -1.90 -20.51
C GLY A 172 -9.90 -1.81 -21.08
N THR A 173 -9.63 -2.76 -21.96
CA THR A 173 -8.41 -2.81 -22.76
C THR A 173 -8.71 -2.28 -24.15
N SER A 174 -7.82 -1.47 -24.72
CA SER A 174 -7.94 -0.99 -26.10
C SER A 174 -8.05 -2.16 -27.08
N PRO A 175 -8.93 -2.10 -28.07
CA PRO A 175 -9.00 -3.12 -29.12
C PRO A 175 -7.72 -3.19 -29.99
N LYS A 176 -6.87 -2.16 -29.92
CA LYS A 176 -5.61 -2.08 -30.66
C LYS A 176 -4.47 -2.86 -30.03
N VAL A 177 -4.71 -3.64 -28.98
CA VAL A 177 -3.69 -4.49 -28.36
C VAL A 177 -4.20 -5.91 -28.19
N ALA A 178 -3.27 -6.86 -28.18
CA ALA A 178 -3.56 -8.27 -27.91
C ALA A 178 -2.48 -8.89 -27.04
N VAL A 179 -2.88 -9.86 -26.22
CA VAL A 179 -1.94 -10.70 -25.48
C VAL A 179 -1.39 -11.77 -26.42
N ARG A 180 -0.07 -11.89 -26.44
CA ARG A 180 0.68 -12.92 -27.19
C ARG A 180 1.52 -13.74 -26.23
N PHE A 181 1.99 -14.88 -26.70
CA PHE A 181 2.93 -15.74 -25.98
C PHE A 181 4.15 -16.00 -26.85
N SER A 182 5.31 -15.92 -26.25
CA SER A 182 6.56 -16.45 -26.81
C SER A 182 7.38 -17.13 -25.72
N PRO A 183 8.22 -18.15 -26.06
CA PRO A 183 9.04 -18.83 -25.07
C PRO A 183 10.01 -17.90 -24.31
N GLU A 184 10.48 -16.84 -24.97
CA GLU A 184 11.46 -15.91 -24.42
C GLU A 184 10.85 -14.86 -23.47
N LYS A 185 9.59 -14.44 -23.74
CA LYS A 185 8.93 -13.33 -23.04
C LYS A 185 7.73 -13.79 -22.21
N GLY A 186 7.31 -15.04 -22.37
CA GLY A 186 6.06 -15.52 -21.79
C GLY A 186 4.84 -14.81 -22.40
N ARG A 187 3.80 -14.64 -21.62
CA ARG A 187 2.63 -13.81 -22.00
C ARG A 187 3.03 -12.34 -21.99
N HIS A 188 2.72 -11.63 -23.06
CA HIS A 188 3.05 -10.21 -23.19
C HIS A 188 2.02 -9.50 -24.08
N MET A 189 1.89 -8.20 -23.94
CA MET A 189 0.95 -7.39 -24.70
C MET A 189 1.65 -6.75 -25.90
N VAL A 190 1.03 -6.82 -27.07
CA VAL A 190 1.53 -6.19 -28.30
C VAL A 190 0.47 -5.31 -28.93
N ALA A 191 0.89 -4.23 -29.58
CA ALA A 191 0.03 -3.40 -30.41
C ALA A 191 -0.34 -4.19 -31.69
N THR A 192 -1.62 -4.28 -31.99
CA THR A 192 -2.15 -4.88 -33.24
C THR A 192 -2.34 -3.83 -34.34
N GLU A 193 -2.51 -2.58 -33.93
CA GLU A 193 -2.66 -1.40 -34.77
C GLU A 193 -1.71 -0.29 -34.29
N ALA A 194 -1.62 0.80 -35.04
CA ALA A 194 -0.89 1.98 -34.63
C ALA A 194 -1.58 2.66 -33.44
N ILE A 195 -0.83 2.97 -32.38
CA ILE A 195 -1.31 3.67 -31.18
C ILE A 195 -0.57 5.00 -31.08
N ALA A 196 -1.31 6.09 -30.98
CA ALA A 196 -0.73 7.43 -30.86
C ALA A 196 -0.22 7.69 -29.42
N ALA A 197 0.76 8.58 -29.28
CA ALA A 197 1.19 9.07 -27.98
C ALA A 197 0.01 9.71 -27.22
N GLY A 198 -0.13 9.40 -25.92
CA GLY A 198 -1.24 9.84 -25.06
C GLY A 198 -2.49 8.96 -25.12
N GLU A 199 -2.62 8.07 -26.11
CA GLU A 199 -3.77 7.17 -26.24
C GLU A 199 -3.83 6.17 -25.08
N VAL A 200 -5.04 5.90 -24.57
CA VAL A 200 -5.27 4.94 -23.48
C VAL A 200 -5.17 3.51 -24.02
N ILE A 201 -4.31 2.73 -23.43
CA ILE A 201 -4.12 1.30 -23.76
C ILE A 201 -4.96 0.42 -22.83
N LEU A 202 -4.97 0.76 -21.54
CA LEU A 202 -5.65 -0.01 -20.50
C LEU A 202 -6.22 0.95 -19.46
N SER A 203 -7.46 0.70 -19.05
CA SER A 203 -8.03 1.22 -17.80
C SER A 203 -8.58 0.04 -17.03
N GLU A 204 -8.09 -0.18 -15.80
CA GLU A 204 -8.43 -1.37 -15.02
C GLU A 204 -8.62 -1.03 -13.54
N ARG A 205 -9.68 -1.55 -12.93
CA ARG A 205 -9.85 -1.51 -11.47
C ARG A 205 -9.11 -2.68 -10.83
N PRO A 206 -8.53 -2.50 -9.62
CA PRO A 206 -7.85 -3.60 -8.96
C PRO A 206 -8.84 -4.73 -8.63
N PHE A 207 -8.44 -5.97 -8.86
CA PHE A 207 -9.18 -7.13 -8.36
C PHE A 207 -9.23 -7.13 -6.83
N GLY A 208 -8.11 -6.78 -6.20
CA GLY A 208 -7.99 -6.58 -4.76
C GLY A 208 -6.93 -5.54 -4.45
N SER A 209 -7.12 -4.84 -3.34
CA SER A 209 -6.18 -3.83 -2.86
C SER A 209 -6.19 -3.75 -1.33
N VAL A 210 -5.05 -3.39 -0.75
CA VAL A 210 -4.87 -3.17 0.69
C VAL A 210 -4.11 -1.88 0.89
N LEU A 211 -4.58 -1.02 1.80
CA LEU A 211 -3.86 0.19 2.18
C LEU A 211 -2.52 -0.17 2.84
N VAL A 212 -1.50 0.61 2.54
CA VAL A 212 -0.21 0.51 3.22
C VAL A 212 -0.23 1.49 4.39
N ALA A 213 -0.05 0.94 5.60
CA ALA A 213 0.07 1.76 6.78
C ALA A 213 1.29 2.69 6.64
N SER A 214 1.13 3.94 7.03
CA SER A 214 2.22 4.89 7.14
C SER A 214 2.35 5.39 8.58
N ASP A 215 3.56 5.78 8.95
CA ASP A 215 3.84 6.22 10.31
C ASP A 215 3.04 7.47 10.72
N GLY A 216 2.79 7.57 12.02
CA GLY A 216 2.16 8.72 12.65
C GLY A 216 0.65 8.63 12.84
N ALA A 217 0.13 9.57 13.64
CA ALA A 217 -1.28 9.62 14.05
C ALA A 217 -2.27 9.77 12.86
N PHE A 218 -1.77 10.20 11.71
CA PHE A 218 -2.56 10.51 10.51
C PHE A 218 -2.10 9.71 9.29
N GLY A 219 -1.71 8.46 9.50
CA GLY A 219 -1.28 7.55 8.46
C GLY A 219 -2.30 7.34 7.34
N THR A 220 -1.84 6.76 6.25
CA THR A 220 -2.65 6.51 5.04
C THR A 220 -3.93 5.73 5.37
N GLU A 221 -3.84 4.71 6.22
CA GLU A 221 -4.96 3.86 6.66
C GLU A 221 -6.02 4.63 7.46
N ARG A 222 -5.69 5.81 7.97
CA ARG A 222 -6.61 6.67 8.74
C ARG A 222 -7.27 7.76 7.91
N ARG A 223 -6.80 7.97 6.67
CA ARG A 223 -7.22 9.06 5.78
C ARG A 223 -7.85 8.59 4.49
N HIS A 224 -7.80 7.28 4.20
CA HIS A 224 -8.33 6.69 2.96
C HIS A 224 -9.39 5.63 3.25
N CYS A 225 -10.31 5.49 2.32
CA CYS A 225 -11.32 4.44 2.33
C CYS A 225 -10.67 3.06 2.11
N HIS A 226 -10.93 2.10 3.00
CA HIS A 226 -10.36 0.75 2.92
C HIS A 226 -10.93 -0.11 1.77
N ALA A 227 -12.01 0.36 1.12
CA ALA A 227 -12.57 -0.30 -0.06
C ALA A 227 -12.10 0.34 -1.36
N CYS A 228 -12.32 1.65 -1.53
CA CYS A 228 -12.07 2.33 -2.81
C CYS A 228 -10.82 3.20 -2.83
N LEU A 229 -10.00 3.18 -1.80
CA LEU A 229 -8.72 3.91 -1.65
C LEU A 229 -8.85 5.45 -1.75
N LYS A 230 -10.06 5.98 -1.92
CA LYS A 230 -10.29 7.42 -2.05
C LYS A 230 -9.93 8.12 -0.73
N PRO A 231 -9.18 9.23 -0.77
CA PRO A 231 -8.99 10.04 0.42
C PRO A 231 -10.33 10.64 0.84
N ALA A 232 -10.63 10.63 2.13
CA ALA A 232 -11.86 11.19 2.66
C ALA A 232 -11.62 11.86 4.02
N ARG A 233 -12.22 13.01 4.21
CA ARG A 233 -12.17 13.76 5.48
C ARG A 233 -13.18 13.21 6.48
N ARG A 234 -14.31 12.69 5.97
CA ARG A 234 -15.31 11.96 6.71
C ARG A 234 -15.22 10.48 6.38
N LEU A 235 -14.84 9.67 7.37
CA LEU A 235 -14.82 8.22 7.24
C LEU A 235 -15.84 7.60 8.19
N VAL A 236 -16.55 6.59 7.69
CA VAL A 236 -17.53 5.77 8.42
C VAL A 236 -16.81 4.50 8.89
N PRO A 237 -16.81 4.19 10.19
CA PRO A 237 -16.13 3.01 10.70
C PRO A 237 -16.88 1.71 10.38
N CYS A 238 -16.17 0.59 10.43
CA CYS A 238 -16.79 -0.71 10.62
C CYS A 238 -17.52 -0.76 11.97
N ALA A 239 -18.64 -1.46 12.02
CA ALA A 239 -19.38 -1.65 13.28
C ALA A 239 -18.60 -2.54 14.29
N GLY A 240 -17.87 -3.56 13.80
CA GLY A 240 -17.22 -4.57 14.62
C GLY A 240 -15.77 -4.25 15.04
N CYS A 241 -15.02 -3.50 14.25
CA CYS A 241 -13.61 -3.18 14.54
C CYS A 241 -13.30 -1.69 14.44
N SER A 242 -12.17 -1.26 15.00
CA SER A 242 -11.65 0.10 14.88
C SER A 242 -10.66 0.26 13.70
N TYR A 243 -10.29 -0.83 13.03
CA TYR A 243 -9.31 -0.85 11.96
C TYR A 243 -9.89 -0.32 10.64
N ALA A 244 -11.00 -0.93 10.16
CA ALA A 244 -11.54 -0.61 8.84
C ALA A 244 -12.47 0.60 8.86
N ARG A 245 -12.30 1.48 7.88
CA ARG A 245 -13.09 2.70 7.71
C ARG A 245 -13.31 3.00 6.24
N TYR A 246 -14.43 3.65 5.92
CA TYR A 246 -14.95 3.77 4.57
C TYR A 246 -15.46 5.18 4.29
N CYS A 247 -15.45 5.60 3.03
CA CYS A 247 -15.96 6.93 2.65
C CYS A 247 -17.49 7.05 2.73
N GLY A 248 -18.21 5.93 2.93
CA GLY A 248 -19.66 5.90 3.07
C GLY A 248 -20.21 4.49 3.22
N ALA A 249 -21.52 4.36 3.43
CA ALA A 249 -22.19 3.09 3.66
C ALA A 249 -21.99 2.11 2.48
N ARG A 250 -22.10 2.57 1.23
CA ARG A 250 -21.90 1.72 0.04
C ARG A 250 -20.55 1.00 0.05
N CYS A 251 -19.46 1.72 0.39
CA CYS A 251 -18.13 1.10 0.47
C CYS A 251 -18.00 0.18 1.68
N ARG A 252 -18.65 0.51 2.82
CA ARG A 252 -18.65 -0.33 4.01
C ARG A 252 -19.38 -1.64 3.76
N ASP A 253 -20.58 -1.56 3.23
CA ASP A 253 -21.46 -2.70 3.04
C ASP A 253 -20.91 -3.61 1.92
N GLY A 254 -20.43 -3.05 0.81
CA GLY A 254 -19.77 -3.82 -0.24
C GLY A 254 -18.51 -4.53 0.25
N ALA A 255 -17.64 -3.85 1.04
CA ALA A 255 -16.47 -4.50 1.63
C ALA A 255 -16.85 -5.61 2.61
N TRP A 256 -17.93 -5.40 3.38
CA TRP A 256 -18.45 -6.43 4.31
C TRP A 256 -18.85 -7.69 3.58
N GLU A 257 -19.61 -7.57 2.50
CA GLU A 257 -20.06 -8.70 1.69
C GLU A 257 -18.90 -9.41 0.98
N GLU A 258 -17.95 -8.64 0.41
CA GLU A 258 -16.87 -9.20 -0.39
C GLU A 258 -15.77 -9.87 0.44
N HIS A 259 -15.35 -9.27 1.58
CA HIS A 259 -14.19 -9.76 2.32
C HIS A 259 -14.15 -9.37 3.81
N HIS A 260 -14.61 -8.14 4.19
CA HIS A 260 -14.29 -7.59 5.50
C HIS A 260 -14.93 -8.34 6.67
N ARG A 261 -16.11 -8.94 6.49
CA ARG A 261 -16.76 -9.75 7.55
C ARG A 261 -15.84 -10.86 8.10
N TRP A 262 -14.94 -11.38 7.30
CA TRP A 262 -13.95 -12.38 7.70
C TRP A 262 -12.63 -11.77 8.18
N GLU A 263 -12.23 -10.61 7.60
CA GLU A 263 -11.06 -9.86 8.05
C GLU A 263 -11.29 -9.16 9.39
N CYS A 264 -12.52 -8.74 9.68
CA CYS A 264 -12.89 -7.96 10.85
C CYS A 264 -12.43 -8.57 12.19
N PRO A 265 -12.60 -9.89 12.45
CA PRO A 265 -12.12 -10.50 13.68
C PRO A 265 -10.60 -10.62 13.78
N LEU A 266 -9.88 -10.55 12.66
CA LEU A 266 -8.42 -10.61 12.64
C LEU A 266 -7.77 -9.28 13.05
N GLY A 267 -8.43 -8.16 12.73
CA GLY A 267 -7.99 -6.82 13.15
C GLY A 267 -6.53 -6.53 12.84
N ALA A 268 -5.77 -6.10 13.86
CA ALA A 268 -4.35 -5.74 13.73
C ALA A 268 -3.43 -6.92 13.35
N ARG A 269 -3.87 -8.19 13.50
CA ARG A 269 -3.08 -9.35 13.05
C ARG A 269 -2.74 -9.26 11.57
N LEU A 270 -3.63 -8.67 10.76
CA LEU A 270 -3.40 -8.47 9.33
C LEU A 270 -2.25 -7.51 9.05
N SER A 271 -2.10 -6.46 9.85
CA SER A 271 -0.95 -5.54 9.73
C SER A 271 0.37 -6.25 10.07
N ALA A 272 0.39 -7.07 11.14
CA ALA A 272 1.57 -7.84 11.53
C ALA A 272 1.92 -8.93 10.50
N ALA A 273 0.92 -9.55 9.86
CA ALA A 273 1.11 -10.52 8.79
C ALA A 273 1.63 -9.91 7.48
N GLY A 274 1.62 -8.57 7.36
CA GLY A 274 2.14 -7.83 6.22
C GLY A 274 1.14 -7.64 5.07
N VAL A 275 1.39 -6.60 4.28
CA VAL A 275 0.47 -6.15 3.22
C VAL A 275 0.22 -7.24 2.17
N LEU A 276 1.26 -7.98 1.76
CA LEU A 276 1.10 -9.05 0.76
C LEU A 276 0.28 -10.22 1.29
N SER A 277 0.46 -10.62 2.55
CA SER A 277 -0.33 -11.70 3.16
C SER A 277 -1.79 -11.27 3.36
N HIS A 278 -2.03 -10.01 3.74
CA HIS A 278 -3.39 -9.45 3.83
C HIS A 278 -4.06 -9.39 2.44
N LEU A 279 -3.33 -8.93 1.41
CA LEU A 279 -3.86 -8.90 0.04
C LEU A 279 -4.13 -10.32 -0.50
N ALA A 280 -3.25 -11.28 -0.19
CA ALA A 280 -3.45 -12.68 -0.56
C ALA A 280 -4.72 -13.27 0.07
N LEU A 281 -4.95 -13.01 1.36
CA LEU A 281 -6.18 -13.38 2.04
C LEU A 281 -7.40 -12.73 1.36
N ARG A 282 -7.36 -11.41 1.12
CA ARG A 282 -8.47 -10.67 0.49
C ARG A 282 -8.81 -11.18 -0.90
N VAL A 283 -7.80 -11.48 -1.72
CA VAL A 283 -7.98 -12.06 -3.05
C VAL A 283 -8.66 -13.43 -2.95
N ALA A 284 -8.20 -14.28 -2.05
CA ALA A 284 -8.78 -15.61 -1.83
C ALA A 284 -10.24 -15.54 -1.32
N LEU A 285 -10.54 -14.60 -0.42
CA LEU A 285 -11.90 -14.39 0.10
C LEU A 285 -12.85 -13.86 -0.96
N LYS A 286 -12.41 -12.90 -1.79
CA LYS A 286 -13.21 -12.35 -2.91
C LYS A 286 -13.51 -13.39 -3.98
N ALA A 287 -12.61 -14.33 -4.18
CA ALA A 287 -12.83 -15.46 -5.10
C ALA A 287 -13.97 -16.37 -4.66
N GLY A 288 -14.23 -16.42 -3.37
CA GLY A 288 -15.14 -17.39 -2.76
C GLY A 288 -14.53 -18.79 -2.73
N VAL A 289 -14.59 -19.42 -1.58
CA VAL A 289 -13.98 -20.76 -1.38
C VAL A 289 -14.70 -21.84 -2.19
N ALA A 290 -15.97 -21.62 -2.55
CA ALA A 290 -16.83 -22.60 -3.20
C ALA A 290 -17.02 -22.39 -4.70
N ASN A 291 -16.80 -21.16 -5.21
CA ASN A 291 -16.94 -20.84 -6.63
C ASN A 291 -15.59 -20.37 -7.14
N ALA A 292 -14.89 -21.24 -7.86
CA ALA A 292 -13.69 -20.88 -8.63
C ALA A 292 -14.01 -19.67 -9.53
N GLY A 293 -13.89 -18.48 -8.96
CA GLY A 293 -14.34 -17.17 -9.38
C GLY A 293 -14.43 -16.96 -10.88
N GLY A 294 -15.26 -16.00 -11.27
CA GLY A 294 -15.43 -15.64 -12.69
C GLY A 294 -14.12 -15.31 -13.41
N ALA A 295 -14.20 -14.91 -14.66
CA ALA A 295 -13.04 -14.66 -15.54
C ALA A 295 -11.95 -13.75 -14.89
N ALA A 296 -12.35 -12.76 -14.09
CA ALA A 296 -11.43 -11.86 -13.40
C ALA A 296 -10.55 -12.59 -12.38
N TYR A 297 -11.11 -13.51 -11.60
CA TYR A 297 -10.30 -14.32 -10.66
C TYR A 297 -9.39 -15.28 -11.38
N ARG A 298 -9.85 -15.93 -12.44
CA ARG A 298 -8.97 -16.78 -13.27
C ARG A 298 -7.76 -15.99 -13.76
N GLY A 299 -7.96 -14.73 -14.17
CA GLY A 299 -6.85 -13.84 -14.54
C GLY A 299 -5.82 -13.65 -13.42
N VAL A 300 -6.27 -13.57 -12.16
CA VAL A 300 -5.35 -13.52 -11.00
C VAL A 300 -4.73 -14.90 -10.70
N TRP A 301 -5.54 -15.96 -10.74
CA TRP A 301 -5.08 -17.32 -10.46
C TRP A 301 -3.96 -17.76 -11.39
N ASP A 302 -4.05 -17.39 -12.66
CA ASP A 302 -3.10 -17.74 -13.71
C ASP A 302 -1.83 -16.89 -13.72
N LEU A 303 -1.69 -15.90 -12.83
CA LEU A 303 -0.43 -15.15 -12.68
C LEU A 303 0.69 -16.07 -12.18
N LEU A 304 1.92 -15.74 -12.57
CA LEU A 304 3.09 -16.53 -12.19
C LEU A 304 3.37 -16.38 -10.69
N HIS A 305 3.64 -17.49 -10.02
CA HIS A 305 4.00 -17.54 -8.60
C HIS A 305 5.47 -17.85 -8.35
N HIS A 306 6.19 -18.37 -9.36
CA HIS A 306 7.62 -18.67 -9.28
C HIS A 306 8.04 -19.44 -8.04
N VAL A 307 7.24 -20.42 -7.62
CA VAL A 307 7.50 -21.19 -6.39
C VAL A 307 8.89 -21.85 -6.40
N GLU A 308 9.35 -22.29 -7.56
CA GLU A 308 10.65 -22.90 -7.80
C GLU A 308 11.83 -21.92 -7.67
N ARG A 309 11.56 -20.62 -7.77
CA ARG A 309 12.55 -19.54 -7.68
C ARG A 309 12.67 -18.94 -6.30
N HIS A 310 11.62 -19.04 -5.50
CA HIS A 310 11.66 -18.53 -4.13
C HIS A 310 12.53 -19.38 -3.23
N ALA A 311 13.38 -18.74 -2.42
CA ALA A 311 14.14 -19.45 -1.39
C ALA A 311 13.22 -20.23 -0.45
N ALA A 312 13.66 -21.40 0.02
CA ALA A 312 12.87 -22.26 0.93
C ALA A 312 12.42 -21.51 2.19
N SER A 313 13.27 -20.62 2.74
CA SER A 313 12.91 -19.76 3.89
C SER A 313 11.76 -18.81 3.58
N MET A 314 11.70 -18.28 2.36
CA MET A 314 10.59 -17.40 1.93
C MET A 314 9.31 -18.19 1.71
N ARG A 315 9.39 -19.37 1.08
CA ARG A 315 8.24 -20.27 0.93
C ARG A 315 7.69 -20.68 2.29
N PHE A 316 8.57 -21.01 3.24
CA PHE A 316 8.20 -21.35 4.60
C PHE A 316 7.54 -20.17 5.33
N LEU A 317 8.11 -18.97 5.24
CA LEU A 317 7.51 -17.75 5.82
C LEU A 317 6.09 -17.51 5.29
N CYS A 318 5.90 -17.55 3.98
CA CYS A 318 4.58 -17.36 3.37
C CYS A 318 3.60 -18.47 3.80
N ALA A 319 4.05 -19.72 3.83
CA ALA A 319 3.21 -20.88 4.15
C ALA A 319 2.79 -20.89 5.64
N VAL A 320 3.71 -20.65 6.58
CA VAL A 320 3.39 -20.55 8.01
C VAL A 320 2.48 -19.34 8.27
N THR A 321 2.70 -18.22 7.60
CA THR A 321 1.83 -17.04 7.75
C THR A 321 0.41 -17.35 7.25
N ALA A 322 0.27 -18.01 6.09
CA ALA A 322 -1.02 -18.42 5.55
C ALA A 322 -1.73 -19.44 6.48
N ALA A 323 -0.99 -20.45 6.98
CA ALA A 323 -1.51 -21.42 7.92
C ALA A 323 -1.96 -20.78 9.24
N THR A 324 -1.18 -19.84 9.78
CA THR A 324 -1.51 -19.11 11.01
C THR A 324 -2.77 -18.25 10.85
N LEU A 325 -2.87 -17.47 9.76
CA LEU A 325 -4.08 -16.66 9.48
C LEU A 325 -5.31 -17.54 9.28
N ARG A 326 -5.14 -18.68 8.62
CA ARG A 326 -6.21 -19.66 8.44
C ARG A 326 -6.67 -20.25 9.77
N LEU A 327 -5.76 -20.63 10.68
CA LEU A 327 -6.11 -21.09 12.03
C LEU A 327 -6.87 -19.99 12.80
N ALA A 328 -6.39 -18.76 12.76
CA ALA A 328 -7.03 -17.61 13.40
C ALA A 328 -8.44 -17.34 12.86
N LEU A 329 -8.69 -17.57 11.56
CA LEU A 329 -10.03 -17.50 10.96
C LEU A 329 -10.95 -18.60 11.47
N GLY A 330 -10.45 -19.81 11.64
CA GLY A 330 -11.21 -20.96 12.14
C GLY A 330 -11.70 -20.81 13.58
N GLU A 331 -11.06 -19.93 14.36
CA GLU A 331 -11.47 -19.58 15.72
C GLU A 331 -12.65 -18.57 15.75
N THR A 332 -13.01 -17.98 14.61
CA THR A 332 -14.05 -16.95 14.54
C THR A 332 -15.42 -17.55 14.25
N ALA A 333 -16.48 -16.99 14.86
CA ALA A 333 -17.86 -17.41 14.64
C ALA A 333 -18.35 -17.19 13.19
N THR A 334 -17.64 -16.36 12.43
CA THR A 334 -17.97 -16.00 11.04
C THR A 334 -17.10 -16.70 10.02
N SER A 335 -16.41 -17.79 10.40
CA SER A 335 -15.50 -18.50 9.49
C SER A 335 -16.20 -18.86 8.17
N PRO A 336 -15.61 -18.49 7.01
CA PRO A 336 -16.20 -18.80 5.70
C PRO A 336 -16.08 -20.28 5.33
N VAL A 337 -15.32 -21.06 6.12
CA VAL A 337 -14.81 -22.38 5.74
C VAL A 337 -14.93 -23.43 6.85
N GLY A 338 -15.85 -23.27 7.78
CA GLY A 338 -16.00 -24.24 8.84
C GLY A 338 -14.78 -24.37 9.77
N ARG A 339 -14.62 -25.55 10.40
CA ARG A 339 -13.48 -25.84 11.28
C ARG A 339 -12.19 -26.02 10.47
N ALA A 340 -11.07 -25.88 11.17
CA ALA A 340 -9.72 -25.94 10.60
C ALA A 340 -9.41 -27.20 9.78
N GLU A 341 -10.14 -28.25 9.95
CA GLU A 341 -9.91 -29.57 9.34
C GLU A 341 -10.74 -29.81 8.06
N ASP A 342 -11.66 -28.87 7.73
CA ASP A 342 -12.55 -29.04 6.57
C ASP A 342 -11.81 -28.77 5.23
N ALA A 343 -12.24 -29.47 4.18
CA ALA A 343 -11.69 -29.32 2.83
C ALA A 343 -11.67 -27.86 2.34
N GLY A 344 -12.72 -27.08 2.66
CA GLY A 344 -12.79 -25.66 2.33
C GLY A 344 -11.70 -24.81 3.01
N GLY A 345 -11.33 -25.14 4.24
CA GLY A 345 -10.25 -24.48 4.97
C GLY A 345 -8.88 -24.72 4.37
N ARG A 346 -8.62 -25.93 3.87
CA ARG A 346 -7.38 -26.25 3.15
C ARG A 346 -7.29 -25.46 1.86
N LEU A 347 -8.36 -25.43 1.07
CA LEU A 347 -8.41 -24.69 -0.18
C LEU A 347 -8.13 -23.19 0.02
N LEU A 348 -8.68 -22.58 1.08
CA LEU A 348 -8.39 -21.18 1.42
C LEU A 348 -6.90 -20.98 1.75
N GLY A 349 -6.31 -21.86 2.57
CA GLY A 349 -4.90 -21.77 2.95
C GLY A 349 -3.95 -21.94 1.75
N VAL A 350 -4.23 -22.90 0.89
CA VAL A 350 -3.51 -23.12 -0.37
C VAL A 350 -3.62 -21.91 -1.29
N ALA A 351 -4.82 -21.35 -1.46
CA ALA A 351 -5.03 -20.15 -2.26
C ALA A 351 -4.27 -18.94 -1.68
N MET A 352 -4.29 -18.77 -0.35
CA MET A 352 -3.53 -17.70 0.31
C MET A 352 -2.02 -17.84 0.07
N LEU A 353 -1.45 -19.03 0.19
CA LEU A 353 -0.03 -19.28 -0.08
C LEU A 353 0.30 -18.98 -1.55
N ARG A 354 -0.50 -19.50 -2.48
CA ARG A 354 -0.34 -19.25 -3.91
C ARG A 354 -0.32 -17.74 -4.19
N HIS A 355 -1.33 -17.02 -3.70
CA HIS A 355 -1.41 -15.58 -3.91
C HIS A 355 -0.28 -14.82 -3.20
N ALA A 356 0.16 -15.23 -2.01
CA ALA A 356 1.29 -14.59 -1.33
C ALA A 356 2.57 -14.67 -2.18
N LEU A 357 2.83 -15.80 -2.86
CA LEU A 357 3.96 -15.96 -3.77
C LEU A 357 3.76 -15.16 -5.08
N GLN A 358 2.57 -15.22 -5.68
CA GLN A 358 2.22 -14.46 -6.89
C GLN A 358 2.38 -12.95 -6.69
N LEU A 359 1.89 -12.41 -5.58
CA LEU A 359 1.87 -10.98 -5.30
C LEU A 359 3.26 -10.39 -5.13
N ARG A 360 4.28 -11.19 -4.81
CA ARG A 360 5.67 -10.72 -4.77
C ARG A 360 6.16 -10.19 -6.14
N CYS A 361 5.64 -10.75 -7.22
CA CYS A 361 6.02 -10.39 -8.58
C CYS A 361 4.94 -9.60 -9.34
N ASN A 362 3.67 -9.68 -8.89
CA ASN A 362 2.53 -9.12 -9.64
C ASN A 362 1.78 -8.01 -8.90
N ALA A 363 2.11 -7.74 -7.63
CA ALA A 363 1.47 -6.64 -6.92
C ALA A 363 2.04 -5.29 -7.37
N GLN A 364 1.13 -4.34 -7.58
CA GLN A 364 1.43 -2.98 -8.00
C GLN A 364 1.26 -2.02 -6.82
N ALA A 365 2.25 -1.13 -6.63
CA ALA A 365 2.10 0.00 -5.71
C ALA A 365 1.13 1.02 -6.30
N VAL A 366 0.05 1.33 -5.58
CA VAL A 366 -0.85 2.43 -5.91
C VAL A 366 -0.31 3.69 -5.25
N VAL A 367 0.03 4.68 -6.08
CA VAL A 367 0.61 5.95 -5.64
C VAL A 367 -0.34 7.11 -5.88
N THR A 368 -0.26 8.12 -5.03
CA THR A 368 -0.93 9.41 -5.22
C THR A 368 0.11 10.52 -5.21
N LEU A 369 -0.13 11.57 -5.98
CA LEU A 369 0.67 12.77 -5.96
C LEU A 369 0.21 13.64 -4.78
N GLN A 370 1.10 13.96 -3.86
CA GLN A 370 0.85 14.91 -2.78
C GLN A 370 1.63 16.19 -3.04
N GLN A 371 0.93 17.32 -2.97
CA GLN A 371 1.59 18.62 -2.87
C GLN A 371 1.81 18.89 -1.38
N PRO A 372 3.04 19.08 -0.91
CA PRO A 372 3.27 19.61 0.42
C PRO A 372 2.69 21.03 0.49
N GLY A 373 1.90 21.29 1.51
CA GLY A 373 1.12 22.47 1.87
C GLY A 373 1.27 23.72 1.01
N LEU A 374 0.13 24.28 0.67
CA LEU A 374 0.00 25.61 0.04
C LEU A 374 0.67 26.68 0.92
N SER A 375 1.90 27.05 0.59
CA SER A 375 2.36 28.42 0.80
C SER A 375 2.32 29.11 -0.55
N ASP A 376 1.74 30.29 -0.58
CA ASP A 376 1.55 31.09 -1.78
C ASP A 376 2.84 31.18 -2.61
N ALA A 377 2.74 30.89 -3.90
CA ALA A 377 3.58 31.30 -5.00
C ALA A 377 4.60 30.37 -5.65
N HIS A 378 4.92 29.17 -5.19
CA HIS A 378 5.86 28.31 -5.95
C HIS A 378 5.43 26.83 -5.95
N VAL A 379 5.50 26.17 -7.12
CA VAL A 379 5.39 24.70 -7.24
C VAL A 379 6.53 24.07 -6.46
N GLN A 380 6.25 23.70 -5.22
CA GLN A 380 7.15 22.89 -4.43
C GLN A 380 6.94 21.43 -4.85
N SER A 381 7.98 20.64 -4.76
CA SER A 381 8.08 19.25 -5.18
C SER A 381 6.79 18.44 -5.00
N VAL A 382 6.34 17.79 -6.07
CA VAL A 382 5.26 16.81 -6.00
C VAL A 382 5.87 15.49 -5.57
N GLU A 383 5.51 15.00 -4.38
CA GLU A 383 5.96 13.71 -3.89
C GLU A 383 4.98 12.60 -4.29
N GLU A 384 5.49 11.53 -4.88
CA GLU A 384 4.74 10.29 -5.04
C GLU A 384 4.65 9.56 -3.71
N ARG A 385 3.44 9.43 -3.18
CA ARG A 385 3.20 8.67 -1.96
C ARG A 385 2.45 7.38 -2.26
N ARG A 386 3.04 6.25 -1.89
CA ARG A 386 2.36 4.96 -1.94
C ARG A 386 1.24 4.92 -0.90
N VAL A 387 0.02 4.66 -1.35
CA VAL A 387 -1.17 4.58 -0.48
C VAL A 387 -1.68 3.15 -0.32
N ALA A 388 -1.46 2.30 -1.32
CA ALA A 388 -1.95 0.92 -1.29
C ALA A 388 -1.05 -0.01 -2.11
N THR A 389 -1.29 -1.29 -1.94
CA THR A 389 -0.82 -2.36 -2.83
C THR A 389 -2.04 -3.03 -3.43
N ALA A 390 -1.99 -3.31 -4.73
CA ALA A 390 -3.11 -3.85 -5.49
C ALA A 390 -2.66 -4.88 -6.52
N VAL A 391 -3.58 -5.73 -6.97
CA VAL A 391 -3.36 -6.67 -8.08
C VAL A 391 -4.32 -6.34 -9.23
N PHE A 392 -3.75 -6.25 -10.41
CA PHE A 392 -4.44 -5.93 -11.67
C PHE A 392 -4.17 -7.06 -12.67
N PRO A 393 -5.14 -7.95 -12.93
CA PRO A 393 -4.93 -9.12 -13.79
C PRO A 393 -4.40 -8.80 -15.18
N THR A 394 -4.94 -7.76 -15.82
CA THR A 394 -4.54 -7.39 -17.19
C THR A 394 -3.22 -6.61 -17.22
N LEU A 395 -3.03 -5.66 -16.29
CA LEU A 395 -1.76 -4.92 -16.17
C LEU A 395 -0.58 -5.86 -15.92
N SER A 396 -0.80 -6.92 -15.14
CA SER A 396 0.24 -7.93 -14.83
C SER A 396 0.71 -8.74 -16.05
N LEU A 397 0.01 -8.65 -17.19
CA LEU A 397 0.43 -9.26 -18.45
C LEU A 397 1.35 -8.36 -19.30
N ILE A 398 1.63 -7.13 -18.83
CA ILE A 398 2.48 -6.18 -19.55
C ILE A 398 3.89 -6.28 -18.99
N ASN A 399 4.82 -6.64 -19.85
CA ASN A 399 6.21 -6.88 -19.48
C ASN A 399 6.97 -5.60 -19.13
N HIS A 400 8.10 -5.78 -18.47
CA HIS A 400 9.01 -4.71 -18.10
C HIS A 400 9.90 -4.23 -19.24
N SER A 401 10.10 -2.90 -19.29
CA SER A 401 11.24 -2.28 -19.95
C SER A 401 11.83 -1.21 -19.02
N CYS A 402 13.17 -1.15 -18.95
CA CYS A 402 13.85 -0.09 -18.21
C CYS A 402 13.68 1.31 -18.85
N ARG A 403 13.30 1.34 -20.15
CA ARG A 403 12.87 2.53 -20.89
C ARG A 403 11.50 2.24 -21.47
N PRO A 404 10.42 2.38 -20.66
CA PRO A 404 9.08 1.98 -21.08
C PRO A 404 8.56 2.84 -22.23
N ASN A 405 7.60 2.30 -22.97
CA ASN A 405 6.86 3.02 -24.00
C ASN A 405 5.46 3.42 -23.52
N THR A 406 5.20 3.24 -22.23
CA THR A 406 3.93 3.61 -21.59
C THR A 406 4.17 4.43 -20.34
N SER A 407 3.14 5.18 -19.93
CA SER A 407 3.04 5.85 -18.64
C SER A 407 1.85 5.31 -17.87
N LEU A 408 2.01 5.17 -16.56
CA LEU A 408 1.01 4.62 -15.66
C LEU A 408 0.56 5.69 -14.69
N SER A 409 -0.74 5.82 -14.48
CA SER A 409 -1.34 6.73 -13.51
C SER A 409 -2.47 6.04 -12.76
N PHE A 410 -2.72 6.49 -11.51
CA PHE A 410 -3.82 6.00 -10.69
C PHE A 410 -4.89 7.07 -10.54
N GLY A 411 -6.13 6.69 -10.80
CA GLY A 411 -7.31 7.52 -10.66
C GLY A 411 -8.12 7.22 -9.40
N ALA A 412 -9.33 7.73 -9.37
CA ALA A 412 -10.27 7.49 -8.29
C ALA A 412 -10.51 5.99 -8.09
N GLY A 413 -10.56 5.55 -6.84
CA GLY A 413 -10.77 4.13 -6.52
C GLY A 413 -9.56 3.22 -6.78
N GLY A 414 -8.38 3.79 -6.97
CA GLY A 414 -7.17 3.03 -7.28
C GLY A 414 -7.17 2.42 -8.68
N ALA A 415 -8.08 2.83 -9.56
CA ALA A 415 -8.08 2.40 -10.95
C ALA A 415 -6.78 2.82 -11.63
N VAL A 416 -6.15 1.90 -12.35
CA VAL A 416 -4.95 2.17 -13.13
C VAL A 416 -5.34 2.60 -14.54
N THR A 417 -4.66 3.61 -15.07
CA THR A 417 -4.72 3.98 -16.49
C THR A 417 -3.32 3.92 -17.07
N LEU A 418 -3.16 3.11 -18.10
CA LEU A 418 -1.94 2.97 -18.87
C LEU A 418 -2.11 3.69 -20.21
N ARG A 419 -1.21 4.63 -20.51
CA ARG A 419 -1.21 5.40 -21.75
C ARG A 419 0.09 5.16 -22.52
N ALA A 420 0.01 5.22 -23.84
CA ALA A 420 1.20 5.27 -24.68
C ALA A 420 2.01 6.55 -24.36
N ALA A 421 3.26 6.42 -23.94
CA ALA A 421 4.16 7.55 -23.72
C ALA A 421 4.77 8.05 -25.05
N ARG A 422 4.81 7.19 -26.06
CA ARG A 422 5.24 7.46 -27.44
C ARG A 422 4.38 6.63 -28.39
N SER A 423 4.37 7.00 -29.68
CA SER A 423 3.63 6.23 -30.70
C SER A 423 4.17 4.81 -30.80
N LEU A 424 3.26 3.84 -30.92
CA LEU A 424 3.55 2.42 -31.07
C LEU A 424 3.13 1.96 -32.48
N ARG A 425 3.96 1.12 -33.09
CA ARG A 425 3.65 0.50 -34.39
C ARG A 425 2.98 -0.87 -34.18
N PRO A 426 2.21 -1.36 -35.16
CA PRO A 426 1.72 -2.73 -35.14
C PRO A 426 2.89 -3.73 -34.92
N GLY A 427 2.65 -4.74 -34.08
CA GLY A 427 3.66 -5.74 -33.69
C GLY A 427 4.61 -5.30 -32.57
N GLN A 428 4.62 -4.03 -32.18
CA GLN A 428 5.47 -3.55 -31.09
C GLN A 428 4.92 -3.99 -29.73
N GLU A 429 5.82 -4.46 -28.85
CA GLU A 429 5.47 -4.83 -27.47
C GLU A 429 5.09 -3.58 -26.66
N VAL A 430 4.01 -3.69 -25.90
CA VAL A 430 3.62 -2.71 -24.88
C VAL A 430 4.37 -3.05 -23.60
N ALA A 431 5.15 -2.11 -23.08
CA ALA A 431 5.97 -2.34 -21.90
C ALA A 431 5.87 -1.18 -20.91
N HIS A 432 5.86 -1.51 -19.62
CA HIS A 432 5.94 -0.53 -18.55
C HIS A 432 7.14 -0.78 -17.62
N CYS A 433 7.40 0.11 -16.66
CA CYS A 433 8.53 -0.03 -15.74
C CYS A 433 8.08 -0.66 -14.42
N TYR A 434 8.73 -1.75 -13.98
CA TYR A 434 8.48 -2.40 -12.70
C TYR A 434 9.18 -1.70 -11.51
N GLY A 435 9.86 -0.58 -11.75
CA GLY A 435 10.58 0.22 -10.76
C GLY A 435 11.98 0.63 -11.25
N PRO A 436 12.88 -0.30 -11.59
CA PRO A 436 14.21 0.02 -12.10
C PRO A 436 14.16 0.71 -13.48
N HIS A 437 14.43 2.02 -13.51
CA HIS A 437 14.36 2.84 -14.72
C HIS A 437 15.77 3.25 -15.19
N SER A 438 16.00 3.27 -16.51
CA SER A 438 17.32 3.55 -17.09
C SER A 438 17.85 4.96 -16.78
N SER A 439 16.94 5.94 -16.63
CA SER A 439 17.34 7.30 -16.27
C SER A 439 17.73 7.48 -14.79
N ARG A 440 17.55 6.47 -13.94
CA ARG A 440 17.78 6.56 -12.49
C ARG A 440 18.80 5.55 -11.95
N MET A 441 19.11 4.51 -12.70
CA MET A 441 19.93 3.39 -12.23
C MET A 441 20.82 2.85 -13.33
N VAL A 442 22.03 2.45 -12.98
CA VAL A 442 22.95 1.76 -13.89
C VAL A 442 22.44 0.36 -14.26
N THR A 443 22.86 -0.15 -15.41
CA THR A 443 22.37 -1.44 -15.96
C THR A 443 22.57 -2.61 -15.01
N GLY A 444 23.73 -2.71 -14.37
CA GLY A 444 24.03 -3.79 -13.41
C GLY A 444 23.06 -3.80 -12.23
N GLU A 445 22.77 -2.64 -11.65
CA GLU A 445 21.82 -2.51 -10.54
C GLU A 445 20.38 -2.84 -10.97
N ARG A 446 19.93 -2.34 -12.13
CA ARG A 446 18.61 -2.66 -12.66
C ARG A 446 18.42 -4.15 -12.86
N ARG A 447 19.38 -4.83 -13.49
CA ARG A 447 19.35 -6.28 -13.73
C ARG A 447 19.34 -7.06 -12.42
N ARG A 448 20.15 -6.65 -11.42
CA ARG A 448 20.17 -7.30 -10.10
C ARG A 448 18.81 -7.20 -9.41
N LEU A 449 18.20 -6.02 -9.32
CA LEU A 449 16.90 -5.83 -8.71
C LEU A 449 15.79 -6.63 -9.40
N LEU A 450 15.78 -6.65 -10.73
CA LEU A 450 14.81 -7.42 -11.51
C LEU A 450 15.00 -8.93 -11.33
N GLN A 451 16.25 -9.40 -11.26
CA GLN A 451 16.55 -10.80 -11.01
C GLN A 451 16.13 -11.24 -9.59
N GLU A 452 16.37 -10.42 -8.58
CA GLU A 452 16.05 -10.73 -7.19
C GLU A 452 14.54 -10.73 -6.92
N GLN A 453 13.80 -9.80 -7.52
CA GLN A 453 12.37 -9.65 -7.24
C GLN A 453 11.47 -10.35 -8.25
N TYR A 454 11.82 -10.33 -9.54
CA TYR A 454 10.98 -10.83 -10.63
C TYR A 454 11.57 -12.05 -11.35
N PHE A 455 12.76 -12.50 -10.95
CA PHE A 455 13.43 -13.73 -11.41
C PHE A 455 13.77 -13.76 -12.90
N PHE A 456 13.98 -12.61 -13.55
CA PHE A 456 14.41 -12.57 -14.95
C PHE A 456 15.58 -11.58 -15.16
N LEU A 457 16.39 -11.88 -16.16
CA LEU A 457 17.46 -11.01 -16.63
C LEU A 457 16.92 -10.09 -17.74
N CYS A 458 16.82 -8.79 -17.45
CA CYS A 458 16.32 -7.83 -18.42
C CYS A 458 17.25 -7.69 -19.64
N ARG A 459 16.65 -7.81 -20.83
CA ARG A 459 17.30 -7.65 -22.15
C ARG A 459 16.62 -6.56 -22.97
N CYS A 460 15.97 -5.57 -22.33
CA CYS A 460 15.37 -4.46 -23.06
C CYS A 460 16.47 -3.61 -23.75
N GLU A 461 16.05 -2.77 -24.70
CA GLU A 461 16.92 -1.88 -25.47
C GLU A 461 17.91 -1.09 -24.57
N ALA A 462 17.43 -0.45 -23.50
CA ALA A 462 18.26 0.28 -22.56
C ALA A 462 19.29 -0.58 -21.79
N CYS A 463 19.04 -1.89 -21.65
CA CYS A 463 20.00 -2.82 -21.06
C CYS A 463 21.02 -3.35 -22.08
N GLN A 464 20.69 -3.34 -23.38
CA GLN A 464 21.60 -3.76 -24.45
C GLN A 464 22.56 -2.63 -24.85
N GLU A 465 22.10 -1.39 -24.75
CA GLU A 465 22.91 -0.20 -25.06
C GLU A 465 24.05 0.04 -24.05
N ASP A 466 23.97 -0.57 -22.87
CA ASP A 466 24.93 -0.53 -21.74
C ASP A 466 25.46 0.89 -21.42
N ARG A 467 24.63 1.91 -21.65
CA ARG A 467 24.97 3.29 -21.33
C ARG A 467 24.91 3.55 -19.84
N SER A 468 25.91 4.27 -19.32
CA SER A 468 25.82 4.79 -17.94
C SER A 468 24.73 5.87 -17.84
N PRO A 469 24.10 6.10 -16.68
CA PRO A 469 23.18 7.22 -16.48
C PRO A 469 23.79 8.58 -16.81
N ASP A 470 25.11 8.70 -16.69
CA ASP A 470 25.87 9.92 -16.98
C ASP A 470 25.93 10.26 -18.47
N GLU A 471 25.80 9.24 -19.35
CA GLU A 471 25.80 9.44 -20.81
C GLU A 471 24.40 9.82 -21.36
N GLU A 472 23.31 9.50 -20.64
CA GLU A 472 21.95 9.87 -21.06
C GLU A 472 21.50 11.24 -20.54
N SER A 473 22.18 11.77 -19.53
CA SER A 473 21.78 13.02 -18.89
C SER A 473 22.54 14.22 -19.46
N GLY A 474 22.37 14.48 -20.75
CA GLY A 474 22.75 15.75 -21.36
C GLY A 474 21.92 16.95 -20.88
N LEU A 475 21.12 16.79 -19.82
CA LEU A 475 20.38 17.87 -19.19
C LEU A 475 21.25 18.51 -18.11
N LEU A 476 21.93 19.56 -18.49
CA LEU A 476 22.61 20.46 -17.56
C LEU A 476 21.63 21.55 -17.11
N CYS A 477 21.71 21.95 -15.85
CA CYS A 477 21.04 23.16 -15.42
C CYS A 477 21.65 24.34 -16.17
N ALA A 478 20.88 25.04 -16.99
CA ALA A 478 21.32 26.18 -17.79
C ALA A 478 21.93 27.35 -16.96
N ARG A 479 21.89 27.25 -15.64
CA ARG A 479 22.33 28.31 -14.73
C ARG A 479 23.53 27.95 -13.85
N CYS A 480 23.80 26.66 -13.62
CA CYS A 480 24.90 26.22 -12.75
C CYS A 480 25.70 25.05 -13.33
N ASP A 481 25.44 24.65 -14.57
CA ASP A 481 26.05 23.51 -15.27
C ASP A 481 26.06 22.17 -14.49
N ALA A 482 25.29 22.09 -13.40
CA ALA A 482 25.13 20.85 -12.66
C ALA A 482 24.35 19.86 -13.50
N SER A 483 24.85 18.66 -13.64
CA SER A 483 24.14 17.55 -14.27
C SER A 483 22.83 17.27 -13.51
N LEU A 484 21.70 17.33 -14.20
CA LEU A 484 20.38 17.01 -13.68
C LEU A 484 20.22 15.49 -13.58
N LEU A 485 21.12 14.84 -12.87
CA LEU A 485 21.01 13.43 -12.52
C LEU A 485 19.87 13.21 -11.56
N SER A 486 18.95 12.52 -11.98
CA SER A 486 17.76 11.76 -11.61
C SER A 486 17.41 11.49 -10.14
N LYS A 487 17.78 12.36 -9.23
CA LYS A 487 17.09 12.51 -7.94
C LYS A 487 16.66 13.95 -7.85
N VAL A 488 15.37 14.18 -8.17
CA VAL A 488 14.64 15.43 -7.94
C VAL A 488 15.53 16.59 -7.49
N ILE A 489 16.21 17.21 -8.44
CA ILE A 489 16.86 18.48 -8.17
C ILE A 489 15.79 19.54 -8.37
N SER A 490 15.15 19.95 -7.29
CA SER A 490 14.38 21.17 -7.27
C SER A 490 15.38 22.33 -7.42
N CYS A 491 15.42 22.91 -8.61
CA CYS A 491 16.12 24.17 -8.80
C CYS A 491 15.31 25.26 -8.09
N HIS A 492 15.65 25.61 -6.85
CA HIS A 492 15.06 26.72 -6.12
C HIS A 492 15.50 28.04 -6.75
N TRP A 493 14.59 28.68 -7.43
CA TRP A 493 14.76 30.05 -7.85
C TRP A 493 14.39 31.01 -6.71
N SER A 494 15.29 31.28 -5.81
CA SER A 494 15.32 32.48 -5.00
C SER A 494 16.68 33.12 -5.15
N GLY A 495 16.69 34.37 -5.48
CA GLY A 495 17.85 35.14 -5.93
C GLY A 495 19.01 35.31 -4.95
N ARG A 496 19.28 34.36 -4.08
CA ARG A 496 20.47 34.22 -3.22
C ARG A 496 20.33 32.96 -2.37
N GLN A 497 20.67 31.79 -2.89
CA GLN A 497 21.11 30.70 -2.02
C GLN A 497 21.70 29.54 -2.86
N SER A 498 22.83 29.05 -2.39
CA SER A 498 23.55 27.89 -2.85
C SER A 498 22.66 26.64 -2.85
N VAL A 499 22.74 25.88 -3.94
CA VAL A 499 22.13 24.56 -4.05
C VAL A 499 22.84 23.64 -3.08
N GLU A 500 22.17 23.19 -2.02
CA GLU A 500 22.62 22.05 -1.23
C GLU A 500 22.41 20.78 -2.05
N VAL A 501 23.49 20.23 -2.57
CA VAL A 501 23.53 18.89 -3.13
C VAL A 501 23.41 17.92 -1.94
N PRO A 502 22.40 17.01 -1.86
CA PRO A 502 22.37 16.02 -0.79
C PRO A 502 23.67 15.20 -0.82
N ALA A 503 24.29 15.04 0.33
CA ALA A 503 25.56 14.40 0.56
C ALA A 503 25.58 12.91 0.17
N PHE A 504 25.72 12.63 -1.11
CA PHE A 504 25.97 11.26 -1.61
C PHE A 504 27.39 11.09 -2.15
N ASP A 505 28.22 12.12 -2.11
CA ASP A 505 29.60 12.09 -2.63
C ASP A 505 30.69 12.03 -1.55
N GLN A 506 30.35 11.62 -0.32
CA GLN A 506 31.35 11.49 0.75
C GLN A 506 31.83 10.05 1.01
N GLN A 507 31.60 9.10 0.08
CA GLN A 507 32.15 7.74 0.18
C GLN A 507 32.90 7.28 -1.06
N ARG A 508 33.70 8.13 -1.67
CA ARG A 508 34.80 7.64 -2.52
C ARG A 508 36.06 7.53 -1.66
N PRO A 509 36.71 6.35 -1.61
CA PRO A 509 37.99 6.22 -0.94
C PRO A 509 39.01 7.08 -1.70
N ARG A 510 39.65 7.99 -0.98
CA ARG A 510 40.78 8.76 -1.50
C ARG A 510 41.90 7.79 -1.80
N HIS A 511 42.31 7.70 -3.04
CA HIS A 511 43.57 7.09 -3.43
C HIS A 511 44.72 7.81 -2.71
N PRO A 512 45.71 7.10 -2.15
CA PRO A 512 46.87 7.73 -1.53
C PRO A 512 47.78 8.31 -2.60
N LYS A 513 48.05 9.60 -2.55
CA LYS A 513 49.21 10.20 -3.22
C LYS A 513 50.43 9.87 -2.40
N ALA A 514 51.43 9.31 -3.09
CA ALA A 514 52.74 8.98 -2.58
C ALA A 514 53.60 10.22 -2.36
N HIS A 515 54.43 10.12 -1.31
CA HIS A 515 55.72 10.77 -1.05
C HIS A 515 55.80 12.28 -0.79
N GLU A 516 56.23 12.67 0.36
CA GLU A 516 57.60 12.86 0.81
C GLU A 516 57.65 13.21 2.28
N GLY A 517 58.49 12.54 3.09
CA GLY A 517 58.85 12.91 4.45
C GLY A 517 60.13 13.80 4.42
N PRO A 518 60.85 14.01 5.52
CA PRO A 518 60.50 13.99 6.92
C PRO A 518 60.89 15.31 7.65
N VAL A 519 60.60 15.52 8.91
CA VAL A 519 61.54 15.98 9.96
C VAL A 519 60.84 16.13 11.31
N ALA A 520 61.56 15.70 12.33
CA ALA A 520 61.23 15.56 13.75
C ALA A 520 61.03 16.88 14.51
N SER A 521 60.26 16.80 15.61
CA SER A 521 60.72 17.06 16.97
C SER A 521 59.55 17.11 17.95
N GLN A 522 59.53 16.19 18.93
CA GLN A 522 59.60 16.39 20.38
C GLN A 522 58.73 17.56 20.92
N SER A 523 57.80 17.34 21.79
CA SER A 523 57.92 17.06 23.22
C SER A 523 56.57 17.26 23.93
N GLN A 524 56.30 16.31 24.83
CA GLN A 524 55.87 16.41 26.24
C GLN A 524 54.52 17.05 26.60
N GLU A 525 53.70 16.18 27.18
CA GLU A 525 53.23 16.20 28.59
C GLU A 525 52.26 17.35 28.93
N THR A 526 51.19 17.20 29.54
CA THR A 526 50.75 16.61 30.80
C THR A 526 49.27 16.91 31.08
N LYS A 527 48.60 15.89 31.59
CA LYS A 527 47.70 15.84 32.78
C LYS A 527 46.52 16.79 32.98
N LEU A 528 45.42 16.09 33.18
CA LEU A 528 44.58 16.05 34.41
C LEU A 528 43.46 17.09 34.59
N THR A 529 42.32 16.51 34.77
CA THR A 529 41.32 16.55 35.87
C THR A 529 40.13 17.49 35.73
N ASP A 530 39.02 16.79 35.93
CA ASP A 530 37.85 17.07 36.76
C ASP A 530 37.03 18.36 36.54
N ARG A 531 35.85 18.18 36.02
CA ARG A 531 34.58 18.18 36.78
C ARG A 531 33.41 17.88 35.88
#